data_34e2d8f5e43230d575f6dfe53cdf3036
#
_entry.id   34e2d8f5e43230d575f6dfe53cdf3036
#
_cell.length_a   1.000
_cell.length_b   1.000
_cell.length_c   1.000
_cell.angle_alpha   90.00
_cell.angle_beta   90.00
_cell.angle_gamma   90.00
#
_symmetry.space_group_name_H-M   'P 1'
#
loop_
_entity.id
_entity.type
_entity.pdbx_description
1 polymer ?
#
loop_
_entity_poly.entity_id
_entity_poly.type
_entity_poly.pdbx_seq_one_letter_code
_entity_poly.pdbx_strand_id
1 'polypeptide(L)'
;MLNKLFIIFLFLPFNIFTCVKLNNLNIYSQEARSVSLKFIQSFEEINKTKIEGQVFFEKPNLIKIITTNPSKTELIVNDQDVYRTDYELNETIKYKLVNIEFQIPALLLLNSKKKACSFLNNSETSEFISDVKIISDNESLKTISYKDQFGTDTQINFFGIKLNDQLDKKIFDYNKNTTLIILD
;
A
#
# COMPACT_ATOMS: atom_id res chain seq x y z
N MET A 1 -4.37 24.08 56.60
CA MET A 1 -4.60 22.82 55.86
C MET A 1 -4.78 23.16 54.40
N LEU A 2 -3.73 22.93 53.61
CA LEU A 2 -3.67 23.31 52.18
C LEU A 2 -4.01 22.08 51.34
N ASN A 3 -5.19 22.07 50.71
CA ASN A 3 -5.62 21.04 49.78
C ASN A 3 -4.79 21.15 48.49
N LYS A 4 -3.86 20.23 48.27
CA LYS A 4 -3.15 20.08 46.99
C LYS A 4 -4.11 19.40 46.01
N LEU A 5 -4.68 20.19 45.10
CA LEU A 5 -5.40 19.72 43.93
C LEU A 5 -4.39 19.12 42.95
N PHE A 6 -4.36 17.80 42.84
CA PHE A 6 -3.50 17.06 41.89
C PHE A 6 -4.22 17.08 40.55
N ILE A 7 -3.82 17.97 39.64
CA ILE A 7 -4.30 17.98 38.26
C ILE A 7 -3.55 16.84 37.51
N ILE A 8 -4.24 15.71 37.36
CA ILE A 8 -3.79 14.64 36.47
C ILE A 8 -4.04 15.09 35.04
N PHE A 9 -3.00 15.58 34.38
CA PHE A 9 -3.02 15.77 32.93
C PHE A 9 -3.03 14.39 32.27
N LEU A 10 -4.20 13.96 31.83
CA LEU A 10 -4.36 12.78 30.97
C LEU A 10 -3.72 13.11 29.62
N PHE A 11 -2.48 12.69 29.43
CA PHE A 11 -1.86 12.58 28.11
C PHE A 11 -2.61 11.50 27.32
N LEU A 12 -3.66 11.86 26.62
CA LEU A 12 -4.25 11.01 25.59
C LEU A 12 -3.24 10.93 24.44
N PRO A 13 -2.78 9.74 24.06
CA PRO A 13 -1.84 9.63 22.95
C PRO A 13 -2.52 10.09 21.67
N PHE A 14 -1.86 11.02 20.96
CA PHE A 14 -2.30 11.64 19.70
C PHE A 14 -2.51 10.64 18.54
N ASN A 15 -2.21 9.36 18.76
CA ASN A 15 -2.25 8.29 17.75
C ASN A 15 -3.66 7.81 17.34
N ILE A 16 -4.72 8.29 18.00
CA ILE A 16 -6.10 7.85 17.71
C ILE A 16 -6.63 8.46 16.40
N PHE A 17 -6.09 9.62 15.98
CA PHE A 17 -6.65 10.38 14.87
C PHE A 17 -6.36 9.78 13.47
N THR A 18 -5.25 9.06 13.29
CA THR A 18 -4.86 8.54 11.96
C THR A 18 -5.76 7.40 11.52
N CYS A 19 -6.13 6.52 12.45
CA CYS A 19 -7.04 5.41 12.16
C CYS A 19 -8.49 5.83 11.91
N VAL A 20 -8.91 6.97 12.45
CA VAL A 20 -10.27 7.52 12.20
C VAL A 20 -10.42 7.92 10.72
N LYS A 21 -9.38 8.50 10.11
CA LYS A 21 -9.42 8.85 8.68
C LYS A 21 -9.58 7.61 7.78
N LEU A 22 -8.97 6.47 8.14
CA LEU A 22 -9.12 5.23 7.40
C LEU A 22 -10.53 4.63 7.52
N ASN A 23 -11.26 4.92 8.61
CA ASN A 23 -12.60 4.40 8.82
C ASN A 23 -13.58 4.80 7.72
N ASN A 24 -13.39 5.98 7.17
CA ASN A 24 -14.28 6.57 6.19
C ASN A 24 -13.91 6.19 4.75
N LEU A 25 -12.78 5.51 4.51
CA LEU A 25 -12.42 5.10 3.16
C LEU A 25 -13.26 3.91 2.72
N ASN A 26 -13.94 4.07 1.60
CA ASN A 26 -14.83 3.06 1.03
C ASN A 26 -14.13 1.74 0.65
N ILE A 27 -12.82 1.78 0.34
CA ILE A 27 -11.99 0.58 0.09
C ILE A 27 -11.94 -0.36 1.31
N TYR A 28 -12.18 0.16 2.52
CA TYR A 28 -12.23 -0.63 3.75
C TYR A 28 -13.65 -1.00 4.20
N SER A 29 -14.67 -0.61 3.45
CA SER A 29 -16.05 -1.01 3.78
C SER A 29 -16.17 -2.55 3.80
N GLN A 30 -17.08 -3.06 4.61
CA GLN A 30 -17.35 -4.50 4.67
C GLN A 30 -17.92 -5.03 3.34
N GLU A 31 -18.57 -4.15 2.59
CA GLU A 31 -19.19 -4.47 1.30
C GLU A 31 -18.16 -4.52 0.15
N ALA A 32 -17.02 -3.86 0.29
CA ALA A 32 -15.97 -3.89 -0.72
C ALA A 32 -15.27 -5.25 -0.73
N ARG A 33 -15.60 -6.11 -1.70
CA ARG A 33 -14.98 -7.43 -1.90
C ARG A 33 -13.77 -7.35 -2.81
N SER A 34 -13.84 -6.53 -3.84
CA SER A 34 -12.74 -6.26 -4.77
C SER A 34 -12.58 -4.76 -5.00
N VAL A 35 -11.38 -4.37 -5.35
CA VAL A 35 -11.02 -3.00 -5.70
C VAL A 35 -10.14 -3.04 -6.93
N SER A 36 -10.43 -2.22 -7.93
CA SER A 36 -9.51 -1.89 -9.01
C SER A 36 -9.24 -0.39 -9.03
N LEU A 37 -8.01 0.00 -9.28
CA LEU A 37 -7.62 1.41 -9.35
C LEU A 37 -6.39 1.60 -10.22
N LYS A 38 -6.19 2.83 -10.68
CA LYS A 38 -4.96 3.27 -11.37
C LYS A 38 -4.15 4.15 -10.45
N PHE A 39 -2.83 4.19 -10.65
CA PHE A 39 -1.95 5.05 -9.87
C PHE A 39 -0.87 5.70 -10.75
N ILE A 40 -0.41 6.87 -10.27
CA ILE A 40 0.80 7.54 -10.74
C ILE A 40 1.63 7.84 -9.50
N GLN A 41 2.84 7.29 -9.46
CA GLN A 41 3.83 7.57 -8.43
C GLN A 41 4.88 8.54 -8.99
N SER A 42 5.19 9.58 -8.24
CA SER A 42 6.19 10.59 -8.56
C SER A 42 7.18 10.74 -7.41
N PHE A 43 8.41 11.14 -7.74
CA PHE A 43 9.50 11.38 -6.81
C PHE A 43 9.95 12.85 -6.97
N GLU A 44 10.28 13.52 -5.86
CA GLU A 44 10.58 14.94 -5.90
C GLU A 44 11.95 15.25 -6.52
N GLU A 45 12.95 14.37 -6.35
CA GLU A 45 14.35 14.68 -6.66
C GLU A 45 14.91 14.10 -7.96
N ILE A 46 14.28 13.12 -8.60
CA ILE A 46 14.91 12.41 -9.72
C ILE A 46 14.16 12.70 -11.00
N ASN A 47 14.73 13.55 -11.85
CA ASN A 47 14.42 13.69 -13.29
C ASN A 47 12.99 13.32 -13.74
N LYS A 48 11.98 13.63 -12.90
CA LYS A 48 10.55 13.46 -13.20
C LYS A 48 10.13 12.08 -13.72
N THR A 49 10.88 11.03 -13.40
CA THR A 49 10.44 9.66 -13.74
C THR A 49 9.16 9.36 -12.99
N LYS A 50 8.09 9.15 -13.73
CA LYS A 50 6.81 8.71 -13.16
C LYS A 50 6.67 7.21 -13.33
N ILE A 51 6.17 6.57 -12.28
CA ILE A 51 5.74 5.17 -12.36
C ILE A 51 4.22 5.18 -12.50
N GLU A 52 3.73 4.53 -13.54
CA GLU A 52 2.30 4.44 -13.80
C GLU A 52 1.86 2.98 -13.79
N GLY A 53 0.65 2.74 -13.28
CA GLY A 53 0.18 1.37 -13.21
C GLY A 53 -1.26 1.23 -12.74
N GLN A 54 -1.60 -0.02 -12.45
CA GLN A 54 -2.91 -0.44 -11.97
C GLN A 54 -2.76 -1.39 -10.79
N VAL A 55 -3.72 -1.34 -9.88
CA VAL A 55 -3.83 -2.27 -8.76
C VAL A 55 -5.18 -2.96 -8.83
N PHE A 56 -5.16 -4.27 -8.64
CA PHE A 56 -6.32 -5.11 -8.44
C PHE A 56 -6.18 -5.79 -7.08
N PHE A 57 -7.23 -5.72 -6.31
CA PHE A 57 -7.28 -6.32 -4.99
C PHE A 57 -8.58 -7.11 -4.84
N GLU A 58 -8.51 -8.33 -4.34
CA GLU A 58 -9.66 -9.15 -3.94
C GLU A 58 -9.43 -9.73 -2.55
N LYS A 59 -10.38 -9.48 -1.66
CA LYS A 59 -10.31 -9.99 -0.30
C LYS A 59 -10.36 -11.52 -0.28
N PRO A 60 -9.66 -12.17 0.66
CA PRO A 60 -8.93 -11.51 1.76
C PRO A 60 -7.50 -11.07 1.41
N ASN A 61 -6.79 -11.70 0.47
CA ASN A 61 -5.34 -11.55 0.37
C ASN A 61 -4.80 -11.60 -1.08
N LEU A 62 -5.63 -11.40 -2.10
CA LEU A 62 -5.17 -11.39 -3.49
C LEU A 62 -4.91 -9.95 -3.93
N ILE A 63 -3.67 -9.67 -4.33
CA ILE A 63 -3.26 -8.36 -4.84
C ILE A 63 -2.47 -8.56 -6.11
N LYS A 64 -2.77 -7.76 -7.12
CA LYS A 64 -1.95 -7.61 -8.33
C LYS A 64 -1.66 -6.16 -8.56
N ILE A 65 -0.38 -5.83 -8.73
CA ILE A 65 0.10 -4.50 -9.13
C ILE A 65 0.76 -4.66 -10.49
N ILE A 66 0.31 -3.93 -11.47
CA ILE A 66 0.89 -3.87 -12.80
C ILE A 66 1.50 -2.49 -12.97
N THR A 67 2.80 -2.41 -13.22
CA THR A 67 3.49 -1.20 -13.64
C THR A 67 3.58 -1.22 -15.16
N THR A 68 3.29 -0.09 -15.80
CA THR A 68 3.33 0.04 -17.27
C THR A 68 4.37 1.03 -17.76
N ASN A 69 4.82 1.92 -16.89
CA ASN A 69 5.85 2.93 -17.16
C ASN A 69 6.75 3.05 -15.92
N PRO A 70 8.09 3.14 -16.03
CA PRO A 70 8.90 3.15 -17.26
C PRO A 70 9.03 1.79 -17.94
N SER A 71 8.94 0.68 -17.21
CA SER A 71 8.99 -0.67 -17.74
C SER A 71 7.79 -1.49 -17.26
N LYS A 72 7.45 -2.53 -18.00
CA LYS A 72 6.35 -3.40 -17.62
C LYS A 72 6.83 -4.39 -16.56
N THR A 73 6.25 -4.28 -15.35
CA THR A 73 6.44 -5.26 -14.27
C THR A 73 5.09 -5.67 -13.68
N GLU A 74 5.04 -6.84 -13.09
CA GLU A 74 3.88 -7.29 -12.31
C GLU A 74 4.34 -7.77 -10.94
N LEU A 75 3.56 -7.44 -9.92
CA LEU A 75 3.71 -7.97 -8.58
C LEU A 75 2.38 -8.60 -8.19
N ILE A 76 2.42 -9.88 -7.85
CA ILE A 76 1.23 -10.64 -7.44
C ILE A 76 1.47 -11.14 -6.02
N VAL A 77 0.53 -10.83 -5.13
CA VAL A 77 0.46 -11.41 -3.78
C VAL A 77 -0.67 -12.42 -3.78
N ASN A 78 -0.34 -13.64 -3.39
CA ASN A 78 -1.29 -14.72 -3.19
C ASN A 78 -1.02 -15.34 -1.82
N ASP A 79 -1.85 -14.99 -0.85
CA ASP A 79 -1.67 -15.31 0.58
C ASP A 79 -0.33 -14.86 1.15
N GLN A 80 0.63 -15.76 1.28
CA GLN A 80 1.96 -15.50 1.83
C GLN A 80 3.07 -15.43 0.77
N ASP A 81 2.75 -15.80 -0.46
CA ASP A 81 3.71 -15.81 -1.56
C ASP A 81 3.56 -14.53 -2.40
N VAL A 82 4.69 -13.99 -2.81
CA VAL A 82 4.76 -12.83 -3.71
C VAL A 82 5.56 -13.21 -4.94
N TYR A 83 5.01 -12.92 -6.10
CA TYR A 83 5.64 -13.13 -7.39
C TYR A 83 5.88 -11.78 -8.05
N ARG A 84 7.13 -11.44 -8.34
CA ARG A 84 7.49 -10.24 -9.08
C ARG A 84 8.01 -10.65 -10.45
N THR A 85 7.29 -10.30 -11.50
CA THR A 85 7.68 -10.54 -12.89
C THR A 85 8.25 -9.28 -13.49
N ASP A 86 9.43 -9.40 -14.08
CA ASP A 86 10.04 -8.42 -14.96
C ASP A 86 9.94 -8.95 -16.39
N TYR A 87 9.21 -8.23 -17.26
CA TYR A 87 8.97 -8.67 -18.64
C TYR A 87 10.14 -8.39 -19.57
N GLU A 88 11.01 -7.42 -19.23
CA GLU A 88 12.22 -7.13 -20.02
C GLU A 88 13.27 -8.22 -19.80
N LEU A 89 13.40 -8.68 -18.55
CA LEU A 89 14.31 -9.77 -18.20
C LEU A 89 13.72 -11.16 -18.47
N ASN A 90 12.41 -11.24 -18.71
CA ASN A 90 11.66 -12.50 -18.81
C ASN A 90 11.83 -13.41 -17.58
N GLU A 91 11.82 -12.80 -16.39
CA GLU A 91 12.03 -13.47 -15.11
C GLU A 91 10.88 -13.22 -14.15
N THR A 92 10.58 -14.21 -13.33
CA THR A 92 9.68 -14.09 -12.19
C THR A 92 10.43 -14.51 -10.93
N ILE A 93 10.47 -13.64 -9.94
CA ILE A 93 11.08 -13.92 -8.65
C ILE A 93 9.98 -14.15 -7.62
N LYS A 94 10.08 -15.27 -6.90
CA LYS A 94 9.17 -15.62 -5.81
C LYS A 94 9.81 -15.27 -4.47
N TYR A 95 9.05 -14.57 -3.61
CA TYR A 95 9.43 -14.21 -2.24
C TYR A 95 8.36 -14.61 -1.24
N LYS A 96 8.68 -14.52 0.04
CA LYS A 96 7.69 -14.50 1.11
C LYS A 96 7.22 -13.07 1.39
N LEU A 97 5.91 -12.88 1.58
CA LEU A 97 5.30 -11.57 1.81
C LEU A 97 5.94 -10.83 3.00
N VAL A 98 6.27 -11.54 4.08
CA VAL A 98 6.89 -10.98 5.28
C VAL A 98 8.21 -10.25 4.99
N ASN A 99 8.93 -10.66 3.94
CA ASN A 99 10.23 -10.08 3.60
C ASN A 99 10.13 -8.75 2.86
N ILE A 100 8.98 -8.44 2.25
CA ILE A 100 8.84 -7.25 1.38
C ILE A 100 7.62 -6.38 1.73
N GLU A 101 6.78 -6.80 2.66
CA GLU A 101 5.51 -6.11 2.98
C GLU A 101 5.72 -4.62 3.29
N PHE A 102 6.78 -4.30 4.04
CA PHE A 102 7.09 -2.93 4.45
C PHE A 102 7.72 -2.07 3.35
N GLN A 103 8.22 -2.68 2.27
CA GLN A 103 8.84 -1.96 1.16
C GLN A 103 7.82 -1.44 0.14
N ILE A 104 6.56 -1.92 0.21
CA ILE A 104 5.51 -1.59 -0.75
C ILE A 104 4.31 -1.03 0.01
N PRO A 105 4.22 0.31 0.19
CA PRO A 105 3.13 0.93 0.96
C PRO A 105 1.73 0.54 0.48
N ALA A 106 1.56 0.31 -0.83
CA ALA A 106 0.29 -0.14 -1.38
C ALA A 106 -0.15 -1.50 -0.83
N LEU A 107 0.78 -2.44 -0.56
CA LEU A 107 0.46 -3.73 0.02
C LEU A 107 -0.07 -3.58 1.45
N LEU A 108 0.57 -2.72 2.23
CA LEU A 108 0.16 -2.47 3.62
C LEU A 108 -1.21 -1.80 3.69
N LEU A 109 -1.44 -0.81 2.83
CA LEU A 109 -2.66 -0.02 2.84
C LEU A 109 -3.86 -0.77 2.25
N LEU A 110 -3.65 -1.63 1.26
CA LEU A 110 -4.75 -2.35 0.60
C LEU A 110 -5.10 -3.67 1.29
N ASN A 111 -4.15 -4.31 1.95
CA ASN A 111 -4.33 -5.64 2.53
C ASN A 111 -5.40 -5.66 3.65
N SER A 112 -5.27 -4.81 4.66
CA SER A 112 -6.29 -4.69 5.69
C SER A 112 -6.23 -3.34 6.38
N LYS A 113 -7.39 -2.83 6.82
CA LYS A 113 -7.48 -1.62 7.63
C LYS A 113 -6.63 -1.71 8.90
N LYS A 114 -6.60 -2.89 9.56
CA LYS A 114 -5.81 -3.09 10.78
C LYS A 114 -4.32 -2.95 10.49
N LYS A 115 -3.81 -3.54 9.39
CA LYS A 115 -2.42 -3.41 8.97
C LYS A 115 -2.10 -1.97 8.57
N ALA A 116 -2.99 -1.31 7.81
CA ALA A 116 -2.86 0.09 7.45
C ALA A 116 -2.77 1.00 8.68
N CYS A 117 -3.63 0.80 9.67
CA CYS A 117 -3.58 1.51 10.95
C CYS A 117 -2.27 1.30 11.70
N SER A 118 -1.84 0.05 11.83
CA SER A 118 -0.58 -0.28 12.50
C SER A 118 0.60 0.37 11.80
N PHE A 119 0.61 0.34 10.48
CA PHE A 119 1.64 0.96 9.66
C PHE A 119 1.71 2.48 9.84
N LEU A 120 0.57 3.17 9.77
CA LEU A 120 0.51 4.62 9.97
C LEU A 120 0.94 5.06 11.37
N ASN A 121 0.62 4.27 12.39
CA ASN A 121 1.02 4.55 13.76
C ASN A 121 2.52 4.29 14.01
N ASN A 122 3.14 3.41 13.25
CA ASN A 122 4.53 3.00 13.40
C ASN A 122 5.44 3.56 12.29
N SER A 123 4.91 4.40 11.37
CA SER A 123 5.67 4.92 10.24
C SER A 123 6.87 5.78 10.65
N GLU A 124 6.82 6.42 11.84
CA GLU A 124 7.94 7.18 12.39
C GLU A 124 9.10 6.28 12.83
N THR A 125 8.84 5.00 13.04
CA THR A 125 9.85 4.01 13.49
C THR A 125 10.23 3.02 12.39
N SER A 126 9.66 3.16 11.19
CA SER A 126 9.99 2.29 10.07
C SER A 126 11.34 2.66 9.46
N GLU A 127 12.20 1.66 9.24
CA GLU A 127 13.48 1.85 8.53
C GLU A 127 13.29 2.13 7.04
N PHE A 128 12.12 1.80 6.47
CA PHE A 128 11.89 1.87 5.01
C PHE A 128 11.14 3.12 4.59
N ILE A 129 10.23 3.63 5.42
CA ILE A 129 9.42 4.81 5.10
C ILE A 129 9.06 5.60 6.36
N SER A 130 8.94 6.92 6.21
CA SER A 130 8.54 7.87 7.24
C SER A 130 7.58 8.92 6.70
N ASP A 131 7.06 9.79 7.56
CA ASP A 131 6.20 10.94 7.19
C ASP A 131 4.97 10.58 6.34
N VAL A 132 4.36 9.42 6.59
CA VAL A 132 3.24 8.94 5.78
C VAL A 132 2.01 9.83 5.97
N LYS A 133 1.47 10.35 4.86
CA LYS A 133 0.25 11.14 4.81
C LYS A 133 -0.74 10.53 3.83
N ILE A 134 -2.02 10.50 4.22
CA ILE A 134 -3.12 10.04 3.37
C ILE A 134 -4.08 11.19 3.14
N ILE A 135 -4.40 11.43 1.89
CA ILE A 135 -5.39 12.41 1.45
C ILE A 135 -6.56 11.64 0.83
N SER A 136 -7.76 11.95 1.26
CA SER A 136 -9.00 11.40 0.73
C SER A 136 -9.96 12.53 0.38
N ASP A 137 -10.89 12.24 -0.52
CA ASP A 137 -11.99 13.09 -0.91
C ASP A 137 -13.27 12.26 -0.98
N ASN A 138 -14.32 12.69 -0.26
CA ASN A 138 -15.60 11.98 -0.20
C ASN A 138 -15.45 10.45 -0.02
N GLU A 139 -14.72 10.03 1.02
CA GLU A 139 -14.45 8.61 1.33
C GLU A 139 -13.59 7.87 0.29
N SER A 140 -13.16 8.55 -0.77
CA SER A 140 -12.30 7.97 -1.80
C SER A 140 -10.83 8.32 -1.53
N LEU A 141 -9.96 7.31 -1.55
CA LEU A 141 -8.52 7.50 -1.45
C LEU A 141 -8.01 8.27 -2.67
N LYS A 142 -7.26 9.36 -2.45
CA LYS A 142 -6.70 10.18 -3.53
C LYS A 142 -5.20 10.09 -3.61
N THR A 143 -4.53 10.29 -2.48
CA THR A 143 -3.07 10.40 -2.47
C THR A 143 -2.49 9.77 -1.22
N ILE A 144 -1.36 9.13 -1.38
CA ILE A 144 -0.45 8.74 -0.31
C ILE A 144 0.87 9.42 -0.58
N SER A 145 1.45 10.08 0.42
CA SER A 145 2.80 10.61 0.36
C SER A 145 3.62 10.09 1.53
N TYR A 146 4.90 9.90 1.32
CA TYR A 146 5.84 9.42 2.33
C TYR A 146 7.28 9.76 1.94
N LYS A 147 8.20 9.70 2.89
CA LYS A 147 9.63 9.66 2.63
C LYS A 147 10.12 8.23 2.64
N ASP A 148 10.90 7.87 1.64
CA ASP A 148 11.55 6.56 1.57
C ASP A 148 12.77 6.48 2.50
N GLN A 149 13.44 5.33 2.54
CA GLN A 149 14.63 5.10 3.36
C GLN A 149 15.82 6.00 3.00
N PHE A 150 15.80 6.64 1.83
CA PHE A 150 16.83 7.58 1.37
C PHE A 150 16.45 9.03 1.61
N GLY A 151 15.27 9.29 2.22
CA GLY A 151 14.74 10.62 2.47
C GLY A 151 14.04 11.26 1.28
N THR A 152 13.84 10.53 0.18
CA THR A 152 13.17 11.03 -1.03
C THR A 152 11.67 11.14 -0.80
N ASP A 153 11.10 12.32 -1.06
CA ASP A 153 9.66 12.51 -1.01
C ASP A 153 8.98 11.80 -2.18
N THR A 154 8.11 10.88 -1.84
CA THR A 154 7.35 10.05 -2.78
C THR A 154 5.86 10.36 -2.65
N GLN A 155 5.20 10.54 -3.78
CA GLN A 155 3.76 10.75 -3.85
C GLN A 155 3.11 9.74 -4.80
N ILE A 156 2.06 9.05 -4.34
CA ILE A 156 1.24 8.15 -5.15
C ILE A 156 -0.16 8.74 -5.25
N ASN A 157 -0.59 9.06 -6.46
CA ASN A 157 -1.94 9.54 -6.75
C ASN A 157 -2.78 8.39 -7.32
N PHE A 158 -3.98 8.20 -6.77
CA PHE A 158 -4.92 7.16 -7.16
C PHE A 158 -6.11 7.74 -7.90
N PHE A 159 -6.57 7.04 -8.92
CA PHE A 159 -7.73 7.44 -9.72
C PHE A 159 -8.43 6.24 -10.34
N GLY A 160 -9.67 6.46 -10.81
CA GLY A 160 -10.47 5.41 -11.43
C GLY A 160 -10.78 4.25 -10.47
N ILE A 161 -10.97 4.56 -9.18
CA ILE A 161 -11.26 3.54 -8.16
C ILE A 161 -12.65 2.95 -8.46
N LYS A 162 -12.69 1.63 -8.59
CA LYS A 162 -13.92 0.86 -8.73
C LYS A 162 -13.97 -0.19 -7.64
N LEU A 163 -15.12 -0.32 -7.02
CA LEU A 163 -15.40 -1.30 -5.98
C LEU A 163 -16.30 -2.40 -6.54
N ASN A 164 -16.08 -3.62 -6.08
CA ASN A 164 -16.89 -4.79 -6.42
C ASN A 164 -16.92 -5.12 -7.92
N ASP A 165 -15.85 -4.74 -8.67
CA ASP A 165 -15.64 -5.24 -10.01
C ASP A 165 -15.54 -6.77 -9.98
N GLN A 166 -16.18 -7.42 -10.95
CA GLN A 166 -16.06 -8.87 -11.10
C GLN A 166 -14.69 -9.19 -11.70
N LEU A 167 -13.73 -9.53 -10.85
CA LEU A 167 -12.38 -9.87 -11.27
C LEU A 167 -12.28 -11.36 -11.62
N ASP A 168 -11.69 -11.69 -12.77
CA ASP A 168 -11.30 -13.07 -13.05
C ASP A 168 -10.15 -13.47 -12.15
N LYS A 169 -10.30 -14.53 -11.35
CA LYS A 169 -9.26 -15.01 -10.44
C LYS A 169 -7.95 -15.34 -11.13
N LYS A 170 -7.99 -15.69 -12.42
CA LYS A 170 -6.79 -15.94 -13.22
C LYS A 170 -5.87 -14.73 -13.36
N ILE A 171 -6.38 -13.50 -13.15
CA ILE A 171 -5.49 -12.33 -13.16
C ILE A 171 -4.45 -12.36 -12.05
N PHE A 172 -4.71 -13.08 -10.95
CA PHE A 172 -3.79 -13.25 -9.81
C PHE A 172 -2.82 -14.43 -9.98
N ASP A 173 -2.84 -15.13 -11.11
CA ASP A 173 -1.84 -16.13 -11.45
C ASP A 173 -0.59 -15.45 -12.02
N TYR A 174 0.59 -15.89 -11.59
CA TYR A 174 1.84 -15.40 -12.18
C TYR A 174 2.06 -15.96 -13.59
N ASN A 175 2.85 -15.26 -14.39
CA ASN A 175 3.16 -15.68 -15.76
C ASN A 175 4.09 -16.90 -15.76
N LYS A 176 3.57 -18.07 -16.10
CA LYS A 176 4.32 -19.35 -16.15
C LYS A 176 5.31 -19.44 -17.35
N ASN A 177 5.27 -18.48 -18.26
CA ASN A 177 6.17 -18.45 -19.43
C ASN A 177 7.51 -17.77 -19.14
N THR A 178 7.70 -17.25 -17.93
CA THR A 178 8.94 -16.62 -17.47
C THR A 178 9.80 -17.59 -16.67
N THR A 179 11.10 -17.34 -16.58
CA THR A 179 12.01 -18.11 -15.72
C THR A 179 11.70 -17.83 -14.26
N LEU A 180 11.33 -18.87 -13.51
CA LEU A 180 11.02 -18.74 -12.08
C LEU A 180 12.28 -18.88 -11.22
N ILE A 181 12.55 -17.85 -10.40
CA ILE A 181 13.62 -17.83 -9.40
C ILE A 181 12.95 -17.81 -8.02
N ILE A 182 13.33 -18.70 -7.14
CA ILE A 182 12.79 -18.78 -5.77
C ILE A 182 13.84 -18.24 -4.81
N LEU A 183 13.47 -17.25 -4.02
CA LEU A 183 14.28 -16.72 -2.92
C LEU A 183 13.62 -17.15 -1.59
N ASP A 184 14.39 -17.86 -0.77
CA ASP A 184 13.97 -18.36 0.54
C ASP A 184 14.04 -17.28 1.62
#